data_30e8d22d5aa43d2981552897c0f05442
#
_entry.id   30e8d22d5aa43d2981552897c0f05442
#
_cell.length_a   1.000
_cell.length_b   1.000
_cell.length_c   1.000
_cell.angle_alpha   90.00
_cell.angle_beta   90.00
_cell.angle_gamma   90.00
#
_symmetry.space_group_name_H-M   'P 1'
#
loop_
_entity.id
_entity.type
_entity.pdbx_description
1 polymer ?
#
loop_
_entity_poly.entity_id
_entity_poly.type
_entity_poly.pdbx_seq_one_letter_code
_entity_poly.pdbx_strand_id
1 'polypeptide(L)'
;ISANFNGFPKIIPFVTELNDQTIGYIFWTQKSGFRSEVILELEQMAVPPDHRGQGIGQKLVEDSVPQVKAYLTTQNSILKHIVVTTRADNDAQALYRTTLGAEVEAVIKNLYSADEVFMAARHNKL
;
A
#
# COMPACT_ATOMS: atom_id res chain seq x y z
N ILE A 1 -7.31 -32.18 0.71
CA ILE A 1 -7.31 -30.76 0.36
C ILE A 1 -6.00 -30.41 -0.34
N SER A 2 -6.10 -29.83 -1.51
CA SER A 2 -4.93 -29.33 -2.25
C SER A 2 -4.86 -27.84 -2.11
N ALA A 3 -3.65 -27.31 -1.88
CA ALA A 3 -3.44 -25.88 -1.85
C ALA A 3 -3.46 -25.31 -3.27
N ASN A 4 -4.18 -24.21 -3.45
CA ASN A 4 -4.20 -23.49 -4.73
C ASN A 4 -3.41 -22.20 -4.57
N PHE A 5 -2.14 -22.24 -4.96
CA PHE A 5 -1.25 -21.09 -4.82
C PHE A 5 -1.65 -19.91 -5.70
N ASN A 6 -2.43 -20.14 -6.75
CA ASN A 6 -2.93 -19.06 -7.60
C ASN A 6 -4.07 -18.27 -6.94
N GLY A 7 -4.68 -18.82 -5.90
CA GLY A 7 -5.76 -18.17 -5.17
C GLY A 7 -5.33 -17.31 -4.00
N PHE A 8 -4.04 -17.31 -3.67
CA PHE A 8 -3.55 -16.50 -2.57
C PHE A 8 -3.54 -15.01 -2.93
N PRO A 9 -3.50 -14.12 -1.90
CA PRO A 9 -3.49 -12.68 -2.13
C PRO A 9 -2.42 -12.30 -3.14
N LYS A 10 -2.81 -11.50 -4.13
CA LYS A 10 -1.88 -11.05 -5.14
C LYS A 10 -1.02 -9.94 -4.56
N ILE A 11 0.28 -10.09 -4.67
CA ILE A 11 1.24 -9.07 -4.30
C ILE A 11 1.67 -8.37 -5.58
N ILE A 12 1.53 -7.04 -5.60
CA ILE A 12 1.87 -6.23 -6.77
C ILE A 12 3.05 -5.35 -6.37
N PRO A 13 4.27 -5.71 -6.76
CA PRO A 13 5.46 -4.96 -6.41
C PRO A 13 5.78 -3.89 -7.44
N PHE A 14 6.29 -2.76 -6.97
CA PHE A 14 6.87 -1.72 -7.79
C PHE A 14 8.23 -1.35 -7.22
N VAL A 15 9.18 -1.09 -8.08
CA VAL A 15 10.51 -0.64 -7.69
C VAL A 15 10.84 0.66 -8.40
N THR A 16 11.68 1.46 -7.78
CA THR A 16 12.25 2.66 -8.40
C THR A 16 13.76 2.47 -8.52
N GLU A 17 14.30 2.82 -9.68
CA GLU A 17 15.71 2.62 -9.98
C GLU A 17 16.39 3.93 -10.36
N LEU A 18 17.66 4.03 -10.01
CA LEU A 18 18.54 5.11 -10.42
C LEU A 18 19.89 4.49 -10.79
N ASN A 19 20.35 4.71 -12.03
CA ASN A 19 21.60 4.16 -12.54
C ASN A 19 21.68 2.64 -12.35
N ASP A 20 20.61 1.92 -12.70
CA ASP A 20 20.47 0.46 -12.57
C ASP A 20 20.51 -0.06 -11.14
N GLN A 21 20.34 0.83 -10.16
CA GLN A 21 20.29 0.46 -8.75
C GLN A 21 18.90 0.73 -8.20
N THR A 22 18.33 -0.25 -7.48
CA THR A 22 17.04 -0.08 -6.83
C THR A 22 17.19 0.86 -5.64
N ILE A 23 16.44 1.96 -5.65
CA ILE A 23 16.47 2.98 -4.61
C ILE A 23 15.15 3.09 -3.83
N GLY A 24 14.24 2.16 -4.04
CA GLY A 24 13.00 2.08 -3.29
C GLY A 24 12.06 1.04 -3.84
N TYR A 25 11.15 0.59 -3.00
CA TYR A 25 10.11 -0.33 -3.44
C TYR A 25 8.82 -0.10 -2.66
N ILE A 26 7.71 -0.55 -3.25
CA ILE A 26 6.41 -0.59 -2.60
C ILE A 26 5.72 -1.90 -3.01
N PHE A 27 5.12 -2.57 -2.04
CA PHE A 27 4.34 -3.78 -2.26
C PHE A 27 2.89 -3.52 -1.88
N TRP A 28 2.00 -3.75 -2.83
CA TRP A 28 0.56 -3.71 -2.62
C TRP A 28 0.03 -5.12 -2.55
N THR A 29 -0.87 -5.38 -1.62
CA THR A 29 -1.54 -6.67 -1.49
C THR A 29 -3.02 -6.49 -1.78
N GLN A 30 -3.53 -7.26 -2.72
CA GLN A 30 -4.95 -7.29 -3.03
C GLN A 30 -5.65 -8.15 -1.98
N LYS A 31 -6.58 -7.55 -1.25
CA LYS A 31 -7.41 -8.22 -0.26
C LYS A 31 -8.83 -8.32 -0.79
N SER A 32 -9.78 -8.76 0.05
CA SER A 32 -11.18 -8.96 -0.31
C SER A 32 -11.48 -10.21 -1.13
N GLY A 33 -10.48 -11.08 -1.34
CA GLY A 33 -10.70 -12.38 -1.97
C GLY A 33 -11.18 -12.25 -3.41
N PHE A 34 -12.32 -12.87 -3.70
CA PHE A 34 -12.90 -12.91 -5.05
C PHE A 34 -13.96 -11.83 -5.30
N ARG A 35 -14.10 -10.86 -4.40
CA ARG A 35 -15.06 -9.76 -4.62
C ARG A 35 -14.56 -8.85 -5.74
N SER A 36 -15.51 -8.33 -6.52
CA SER A 36 -15.17 -7.36 -7.56
C SER A 36 -14.71 -6.03 -7.01
N GLU A 37 -15.15 -5.66 -5.81
CA GLU A 37 -14.67 -4.49 -5.11
C GLU A 37 -13.46 -4.87 -4.26
N VAL A 38 -12.31 -4.29 -4.57
CA VAL A 38 -11.02 -4.68 -4.00
C VAL A 38 -10.60 -3.73 -2.89
N ILE A 39 -10.15 -4.30 -1.79
CA ILE A 39 -9.41 -3.59 -0.76
C ILE A 39 -7.93 -3.80 -1.04
N LEU A 40 -7.20 -2.71 -1.22
CA LEU A 40 -5.77 -2.75 -1.50
C LEU A 40 -5.02 -2.36 -0.23
N GLU A 41 -4.11 -3.21 0.22
CA GLU A 41 -3.28 -2.91 1.39
C GLU A 41 -1.88 -2.53 0.95
N LEU A 42 -1.38 -1.41 1.48
CA LEU A 42 0.04 -1.09 1.37
C LEU A 42 0.80 -1.96 2.35
N GLU A 43 1.37 -3.05 1.84
CA GLU A 43 2.00 -4.08 2.68
C GLU A 43 3.37 -3.67 3.17
N GLN A 44 4.21 -3.17 2.25
CA GLN A 44 5.55 -2.71 2.56
C GLN A 44 5.95 -1.57 1.64
N MET A 45 6.72 -0.66 2.19
CA MET A 45 7.39 0.37 1.41
C MET A 45 8.72 0.68 2.10
N ALA A 46 9.78 0.74 1.32
CA ALA A 46 11.09 1.09 1.86
C ALA A 46 11.88 1.93 0.87
N VAL A 47 12.64 2.88 1.44
CA VAL A 47 13.60 3.71 0.73
C VAL A 47 14.90 3.65 1.53
N PRO A 48 16.04 3.29 0.91
CA PRO A 48 17.32 3.23 1.62
C PRO A 48 17.67 4.57 2.27
N PRO A 49 18.39 4.55 3.40
CA PRO A 49 18.71 5.79 4.13
C PRO A 49 19.38 6.86 3.27
N ASP A 50 20.25 6.47 2.34
CA ASP A 50 20.97 7.40 1.47
C ASP A 50 20.07 8.14 0.49
N HIS A 51 18.85 7.64 0.28
CA HIS A 51 17.90 8.20 -0.67
C HIS A 51 16.64 8.77 -0.01
N ARG A 52 16.61 8.82 1.32
CA ARG A 52 15.47 9.40 2.05
C ARG A 52 15.47 10.92 1.94
N GLY A 53 14.28 11.51 2.11
CA GLY A 53 14.12 12.96 2.04
C GLY A 53 14.12 13.53 0.62
N GLN A 54 14.04 12.67 -0.40
CA GLN A 54 14.05 13.08 -1.80
C GLN A 54 12.68 12.89 -2.47
N GLY A 55 11.66 12.56 -1.70
CA GLY A 55 10.30 12.35 -2.25
C GLY A 55 10.08 11.01 -2.92
N ILE A 56 10.98 10.05 -2.75
CA ILE A 56 10.88 8.75 -3.42
C ILE A 56 9.67 7.97 -2.92
N GLY A 57 9.43 7.95 -1.61
CA GLY A 57 8.26 7.27 -1.04
C GLY A 57 6.95 7.84 -1.55
N GLN A 58 6.85 9.17 -1.60
CA GLN A 58 5.70 9.85 -2.16
C GLN A 58 5.47 9.46 -3.62
N LYS A 59 6.54 9.45 -4.41
CA LYS A 59 6.46 9.10 -5.82
C LYS A 59 6.07 7.66 -6.03
N LEU A 60 6.59 6.75 -5.21
CA LEU A 60 6.19 5.33 -5.26
C LEU A 60 4.69 5.17 -5.07
N VAL A 61 4.11 5.85 -4.07
CA VAL A 61 2.67 5.79 -3.82
C VAL A 61 1.91 6.42 -4.99
N GLU A 62 2.26 7.64 -5.37
CA GLU A 62 1.53 8.40 -6.40
C GLU A 62 1.58 7.74 -7.77
N ASP A 63 2.70 7.12 -8.13
CA ASP A 63 2.85 6.51 -9.46
C ASP A 63 2.28 5.09 -9.51
N SER A 64 2.32 4.35 -8.39
CA SER A 64 1.85 2.96 -8.38
C SER A 64 0.33 2.84 -8.33
N VAL A 65 -0.36 3.72 -7.63
CA VAL A 65 -1.82 3.62 -7.47
C VAL A 65 -2.56 3.65 -8.81
N PRO A 66 -2.28 4.58 -9.74
CA PRO A 66 -2.94 4.55 -11.04
C PRO A 66 -2.66 3.27 -11.83
N GLN A 67 -1.47 2.71 -11.72
CA GLN A 67 -1.12 1.47 -12.40
C GLN A 67 -1.87 0.28 -11.80
N VAL A 68 -2.02 0.23 -10.48
CA VAL A 68 -2.82 -0.81 -9.83
C VAL A 68 -4.29 -0.69 -10.25
N LYS A 69 -4.84 0.52 -10.29
CA LYS A 69 -6.22 0.74 -10.76
C LYS A 69 -6.42 0.23 -12.18
N ALA A 70 -5.48 0.53 -13.08
CA ALA A 70 -5.56 0.06 -14.45
C ALA A 70 -5.51 -1.47 -14.53
N TYR A 71 -4.64 -2.09 -13.73
CA TYR A 71 -4.56 -3.54 -13.66
C TYR A 71 -5.88 -4.15 -13.17
N LEU A 72 -6.46 -3.59 -12.11
CA LEU A 72 -7.73 -4.08 -11.57
C LEU A 72 -8.85 -3.99 -12.60
N THR A 73 -8.86 -2.94 -13.41
CA THR A 73 -9.83 -2.79 -14.49
C THR A 73 -9.72 -3.93 -15.48
N THR A 74 -8.50 -4.39 -15.81
CA THR A 74 -8.32 -5.54 -16.70
C THR A 74 -8.83 -6.84 -16.10
N GLN A 75 -8.99 -6.90 -14.78
CA GLN A 75 -9.51 -8.07 -14.06
C GLN A 75 -11.00 -7.92 -13.73
N ASN A 76 -11.68 -6.95 -14.34
CA ASN A 76 -13.09 -6.62 -14.05
C ASN A 76 -13.32 -6.31 -12.58
N SER A 77 -12.36 -5.65 -11.95
CA SER A 77 -12.38 -5.28 -10.54
C SER A 77 -12.29 -3.78 -10.37
N ILE A 78 -12.78 -3.30 -9.24
CA ILE A 78 -12.80 -1.88 -8.91
C ILE A 78 -12.11 -1.69 -7.56
N LEU A 79 -11.25 -0.70 -7.46
CA LEU A 79 -10.62 -0.35 -6.19
C LEU A 79 -11.65 0.34 -5.29
N LYS A 80 -11.91 -0.25 -4.13
CA LYS A 80 -12.86 0.30 -3.15
C LYS A 80 -12.16 1.18 -2.12
N HIS A 81 -11.18 0.63 -1.44
CA HIS A 81 -10.42 1.35 -0.41
C HIS A 81 -8.96 0.95 -0.47
N ILE A 82 -8.10 1.84 0.01
CA ILE A 82 -6.71 1.52 0.32
C ILE A 82 -6.56 1.56 1.84
N VAL A 83 -5.95 0.53 2.41
CA VAL A 83 -5.68 0.46 3.84
C VAL A 83 -4.19 0.32 4.09
N VAL A 84 -3.74 0.81 5.22
CA VAL A 84 -2.36 0.66 5.66
C VAL A 84 -2.31 0.62 7.17
N THR A 85 -1.48 -0.28 7.70
CA THR A 85 -1.20 -0.35 9.13
C THR A 85 0.22 0.15 9.34
N THR A 86 0.40 1.09 10.26
CA THR A 86 1.71 1.65 10.57
C THR A 86 1.81 1.95 12.06
N ARG A 87 3.04 2.01 12.59
CA ARG A 87 3.22 2.32 14.01
C ARG A 87 2.63 3.68 14.34
N ALA A 88 2.02 3.76 15.52
CA ALA A 88 1.36 5.00 15.97
C ALA A 88 2.33 6.17 16.06
N ASP A 89 3.62 5.90 16.26
CA ASP A 89 4.69 6.90 16.35
C ASP A 89 5.44 7.11 15.03
N ASN A 90 4.94 6.58 13.91
CA ASN A 90 5.63 6.65 12.63
C ASN A 90 5.20 7.89 11.85
N ASP A 91 6.18 8.65 11.35
CA ASP A 91 5.93 9.84 10.54
C ASP A 91 5.29 9.54 9.18
N ALA A 92 5.32 8.27 8.75
CA ALA A 92 4.70 7.86 7.48
C ALA A 92 3.20 8.14 7.43
N GLN A 93 2.55 8.32 8.57
CA GLN A 93 1.13 8.70 8.60
C GLN A 93 0.87 9.98 7.81
N ALA A 94 1.77 10.97 7.91
CA ALA A 94 1.66 12.22 7.17
C ALA A 94 1.73 11.97 5.65
N LEU A 95 2.61 11.07 5.23
CA LEU A 95 2.73 10.69 3.82
C LEU A 95 1.43 10.08 3.31
N TYR A 96 0.85 9.18 4.07
CA TYR A 96 -0.39 8.50 3.66
C TYR A 96 -1.59 9.45 3.64
N ARG A 97 -1.64 10.42 4.56
CA ARG A 97 -2.66 11.47 4.51
C ARG A 97 -2.52 12.33 3.27
N THR A 98 -1.31 12.73 2.95
CA THR A 98 -1.04 13.63 1.83
C THR A 98 -1.25 12.96 0.48
N THR A 99 -0.72 11.74 0.31
CA THR A 99 -0.74 11.06 -0.99
C THR A 99 -2.04 10.32 -1.26
N LEU A 100 -2.66 9.75 -0.23
CA LEU A 100 -3.83 8.88 -0.38
C LEU A 100 -5.12 9.49 0.17
N GLY A 101 -5.01 10.52 1.00
CA GLY A 101 -6.15 10.99 1.76
C GLY A 101 -6.56 10.02 2.85
N ALA A 102 -5.63 9.17 3.30
CA ALA A 102 -5.91 8.18 4.33
C ALA A 102 -6.05 8.84 5.70
N GLU A 103 -6.94 8.31 6.51
CA GLU A 103 -7.17 8.78 7.88
C GLU A 103 -7.15 7.61 8.84
N VAL A 104 -6.81 7.90 10.10
CA VAL A 104 -6.80 6.86 11.15
C VAL A 104 -8.22 6.43 11.45
N GLU A 105 -8.48 5.13 11.32
CA GLU A 105 -9.77 4.53 11.64
C GLU A 105 -9.75 3.84 12.99
N ALA A 106 -8.61 3.30 13.40
CA ALA A 106 -8.49 2.56 14.65
C ALA A 106 -7.04 2.54 15.13
N VAL A 107 -6.88 2.38 16.45
CA VAL A 107 -5.59 2.12 17.07
C VAL A 107 -5.64 0.71 17.64
N ILE A 108 -4.65 -0.11 17.29
CA ILE A 108 -4.54 -1.49 17.76
C ILE A 108 -3.35 -1.57 18.70
N LYS A 109 -3.62 -1.77 19.98
CA LYS A 109 -2.55 -1.78 20.99
C LYS A 109 -1.71 -3.04 20.85
N ASN A 110 -0.40 -2.85 20.86
CA ASN A 110 0.59 -3.94 20.86
C ASN A 110 0.33 -4.98 19.76
N LEU A 111 -0.06 -4.52 18.57
CA LEU A 111 -0.30 -5.45 17.46
C LEU A 111 0.96 -6.22 17.11
N TYR A 112 2.09 -5.52 17.07
CA TYR A 112 3.41 -6.13 16.87
C TYR A 112 4.28 -5.75 18.06
N SER A 113 5.31 -4.93 17.86
CA SER A 113 6.20 -4.49 18.94
C SER A 113 5.76 -3.18 19.59
N ALA A 114 4.71 -2.55 19.08
CA ALA A 114 4.19 -1.28 19.55
C ALA A 114 2.74 -1.11 19.10
N ASP A 115 2.10 -0.04 19.52
CA ASP A 115 0.75 0.31 19.04
C ASP A 115 0.81 0.63 17.56
N GLU A 116 -0.18 0.15 16.82
CA GLU A 116 -0.34 0.39 15.40
C GLU A 116 -1.61 1.17 15.13
N VAL A 117 -1.58 2.04 14.14
CA VAL A 117 -2.80 2.67 13.63
C VAL A 117 -3.20 2.00 12.33
N PHE A 118 -4.49 1.77 12.18
CA PHE A 118 -5.08 1.31 10.93
C PHE A 118 -5.64 2.54 10.22
N MET A 119 -5.10 2.81 9.04
CA MET A 119 -5.52 3.96 8.23
C MET A 119 -6.26 3.48 6.99
N ALA A 120 -7.23 4.26 6.55
CA ALA A 120 -7.98 3.93 5.35
C ALA A 120 -8.17 5.18 4.47
N ALA A 121 -7.95 5.00 3.17
CA ALA A 121 -8.30 5.96 2.14
C ALA A 121 -9.58 5.46 1.48
N ARG A 122 -10.66 6.19 1.67
CA ARG A 122 -11.97 5.80 1.17
C ARG A 122 -12.08 6.03 -0.33
N HIS A 123 -12.96 5.27 -0.97
CA HIS A 123 -13.15 5.29 -2.42
C HIS A 123 -13.31 6.70 -3.00
N ASN A 124 -14.08 7.54 -2.34
CA ASN A 124 -14.37 8.88 -2.84
C ASN A 124 -13.17 9.84 -2.78
N LYS A 125 -12.07 9.44 -2.19
CA LYS A 125 -10.84 10.23 -2.10
C LYS A 125 -9.72 9.69 -2.99
N LEU A 126 -9.95 8.60 -3.69
CA LEU A 126 -8.94 7.93 -4.52
C LEU A 126 -8.92 8.43 -5.98
#